data_2826fd3cf13f1ee74996bb65e0c39210
#
_entry.id   2826fd3cf13f1ee74996bb65e0c39210
#
_cell.length_a   1.000
_cell.length_b   1.000
_cell.length_c   1.000
_cell.angle_alpha   90.00
_cell.angle_beta   90.00
_cell.angle_gamma   90.00
#
_symmetry.space_group_name_H-M   'P 1'
#
loop_
_entity.id
_entity.type
_entity.pdbx_description
1 polymer ?
#
loop_
_entity_poly.entity_id
_entity_poly.type
_entity_poly.pdbx_seq_one_letter_code
_entity_poly.pdbx_strand_id
1 'polypeptide(L)'
;MKIVIGRQLDLFLKFSHLAVMYIFKLFRIEEWLQFKALGKTDGAPVDVTDGFIHFSKANQVKETAAKHFKADKDLILLSCNSENLKPDLKWEISRGGELFPHLYRKLALKDIEARYDIPKVNGLHNFPDIIS
;
A
#
# COMPACT_ATOMS: atom_id res chain seq x y z
N MET A 1 -41.35 1.36 -2.06
CA MET A 1 -40.71 0.87 -0.85
C MET A 1 -39.40 0.18 -1.13
N LYS A 2 -39.42 -0.85 -1.96
CA LYS A 2 -38.23 -1.58 -2.34
C LYS A 2 -37.18 -0.67 -2.98
N ILE A 3 -37.61 0.26 -3.82
CA ILE A 3 -36.69 1.21 -4.50
C ILE A 3 -36.04 2.14 -3.47
N VAL A 4 -36.82 2.60 -2.48
CA VAL A 4 -36.28 3.47 -1.42
C VAL A 4 -35.24 2.74 -0.60
N ILE A 5 -35.51 1.48 -0.24
CA ILE A 5 -34.56 0.65 0.49
C ILE A 5 -33.30 0.44 -0.32
N GLY A 6 -33.43 0.16 -1.63
CA GLY A 6 -32.31 0.01 -2.52
C GLY A 6 -31.46 1.27 -2.59
N ARG A 7 -32.09 2.45 -2.66
CA ARG A 7 -31.37 3.71 -2.67
C ARG A 7 -30.59 3.94 -1.39
N GLN A 8 -31.17 3.60 -0.26
CA GLN A 8 -30.51 3.73 1.03
C GLN A 8 -29.28 2.83 1.12
N LEU A 9 -29.42 1.59 0.62
CA LEU A 9 -28.29 0.67 0.57
C LEU A 9 -27.19 1.19 -0.36
N ASP A 10 -27.56 1.69 -1.53
CA ASP A 10 -26.59 2.24 -2.48
C ASP A 10 -25.85 3.42 -1.88
N LEU A 11 -26.58 4.31 -1.19
CA LEU A 11 -25.98 5.46 -0.54
C LEU A 11 -25.02 5.03 0.56
N PHE A 12 -25.43 4.05 1.35
CA PHE A 12 -24.58 3.50 2.41
C PHE A 12 -23.31 2.88 1.85
N LEU A 13 -23.41 2.10 0.77
CA LEU A 13 -22.25 1.48 0.13
C LEU A 13 -21.31 2.55 -0.46
N LYS A 14 -21.86 3.59 -1.06
CA LYS A 14 -21.05 4.70 -1.55
C LYS A 14 -20.32 5.40 -0.41
N PHE A 15 -20.97 5.60 0.71
CA PHE A 15 -20.37 6.21 1.88
C PHE A 15 -19.23 5.35 2.41
N SER A 16 -19.47 4.03 2.53
CA SER A 16 -18.43 3.11 2.96
C SER A 16 -17.26 3.10 2.00
N HIS A 17 -17.54 3.15 0.68
CA HIS A 17 -16.51 3.19 -0.34
C HIS A 17 -15.68 4.48 -0.26
N LEU A 18 -16.34 5.62 -0.01
CA LEU A 18 -15.65 6.91 0.15
C LEU A 18 -14.79 6.94 1.40
N ALA A 19 -15.14 6.15 2.41
CA ALA A 19 -14.37 6.04 3.65
C ALA A 19 -13.19 5.06 3.52
N VAL A 20 -13.09 4.34 2.41
CA VAL A 20 -12.02 3.39 2.17
C VAL A 20 -10.68 4.12 2.08
N MET A 21 -9.70 3.64 2.82
CA MET A 21 -8.36 4.17 2.77
C MET A 21 -7.46 3.20 2.01
N TYR A 22 -6.79 3.72 1.00
CA TYR A 22 -5.76 2.96 0.31
C TYR A 22 -4.42 3.18 0.98
N ILE A 23 -3.67 2.11 1.12
CA ILE A 23 -2.31 2.13 1.63
C ILE A 23 -1.37 1.56 0.57
N PHE A 24 -0.10 1.89 0.71
CA PHE A 24 0.85 1.69 -0.38
C PHE A 24 2.11 1.00 0.11
N LYS A 25 2.63 0.11 -0.74
CA LYS A 25 3.87 -0.59 -0.51
C LYS A 25 4.81 -0.35 -1.67
N LEU A 26 6.05 0.06 -1.37
CA LEU A 26 7.11 0.19 -2.36
C LEU A 26 7.91 -1.10 -2.41
N PHE A 27 8.14 -1.60 -3.61
CA PHE A 27 9.01 -2.74 -3.86
C PHE A 27 10.07 -2.37 -4.89
N ARG A 28 11.24 -2.97 -4.74
CA ARG A 28 12.22 -3.02 -5.81
C ARG A 28 11.72 -3.96 -6.88
N ILE A 29 12.20 -3.81 -8.11
CA ILE A 29 11.73 -4.63 -9.24
C ILE A 29 11.90 -6.12 -8.93
N GLU A 30 13.05 -6.52 -8.39
CA GLU A 30 13.34 -7.92 -8.07
C GLU A 30 12.37 -8.47 -7.02
N GLU A 31 12.04 -7.67 -6.02
CA GLU A 31 11.09 -8.05 -4.97
C GLU A 31 9.70 -8.26 -5.55
N TRP A 32 9.29 -7.38 -6.45
CA TRP A 32 8.00 -7.50 -7.13
C TRP A 32 7.94 -8.75 -8.00
N LEU A 33 8.98 -9.02 -8.79
CA LEU A 33 9.03 -10.19 -9.66
C LEU A 33 8.97 -11.49 -8.85
N GLN A 34 9.65 -11.54 -7.71
CA GLN A 34 9.59 -12.70 -6.83
C GLN A 34 8.20 -12.86 -6.22
N PHE A 35 7.58 -11.78 -5.78
CA PHE A 35 6.22 -11.80 -5.26
C PHE A 35 5.25 -12.35 -6.32
N LYS A 36 5.33 -11.86 -7.54
CA LYS A 36 4.50 -12.34 -8.65
C LYS A 36 4.67 -13.85 -8.88
N ALA A 37 5.91 -14.31 -8.85
CA ALA A 37 6.20 -15.72 -9.09
C ALA A 37 5.67 -16.62 -7.99
N LEU A 38 5.77 -16.18 -6.74
CA LEU A 38 5.37 -16.98 -5.58
C LEU A 38 3.90 -16.81 -5.18
N GLY A 39 3.28 -15.72 -5.58
CA GLY A 39 1.89 -15.41 -5.22
C GLY A 39 1.69 -14.82 -3.84
N LYS A 40 2.70 -14.86 -2.99
CA LYS A 40 2.68 -14.34 -1.63
C LYS A 40 4.06 -13.81 -1.26
N THR A 41 4.10 -12.87 -0.30
CA THR A 41 5.36 -12.32 0.17
C THR A 41 5.29 -11.97 1.65
N ASP A 42 6.43 -12.08 2.33
CA ASP A 42 6.62 -11.53 3.67
C ASP A 42 7.15 -10.08 3.61
N GLY A 43 7.27 -9.53 2.43
CA GLY A 43 7.76 -8.18 2.21
C GLY A 43 9.24 -8.12 1.87
N ALA A 44 9.82 -6.95 2.02
CA ALA A 44 11.24 -6.72 1.83
C ALA A 44 12.06 -7.27 3.03
N PRO A 45 13.39 -7.32 2.92
CA PRO A 45 14.21 -7.81 4.04
C PRO A 45 13.93 -7.12 5.38
N VAL A 46 13.69 -5.80 5.36
CA VAL A 46 13.37 -5.07 6.60
C VAL A 46 12.05 -5.54 7.21
N ASP A 47 11.08 -5.89 6.36
CA ASP A 47 9.79 -6.40 6.84
C ASP A 47 9.96 -7.75 7.54
N VAL A 48 10.75 -8.62 6.94
CA VAL A 48 11.05 -9.94 7.53
C VAL A 48 11.74 -9.78 8.89
N THR A 49 12.70 -8.87 8.96
CA THR A 49 13.44 -8.60 10.19
C THR A 49 12.51 -8.08 11.29
N ASP A 50 11.61 -7.17 10.94
CA ASP A 50 10.72 -6.51 11.92
C ASP A 50 9.49 -7.35 12.26
N GLY A 51 9.15 -8.34 11.45
CA GLY A 51 8.02 -9.24 11.69
C GLY A 51 6.68 -8.72 11.21
N PHE A 52 6.66 -7.68 10.37
CA PHE A 52 5.45 -7.15 9.73
C PHE A 52 5.81 -6.40 8.47
N ILE A 53 4.86 -6.30 7.54
CA ILE A 53 5.08 -5.59 6.29
C ILE A 53 4.77 -4.10 6.49
N HIS A 54 5.73 -3.24 6.17
CA HIS A 54 5.60 -1.79 6.31
C HIS A 54 4.88 -1.21 5.10
N PHE A 55 3.75 -0.55 5.34
CA PHE A 55 3.02 0.22 4.34
C PHE A 55 3.12 1.71 4.66
N SER A 56 2.67 2.53 3.72
CA SER A 56 2.60 3.99 3.88
C SER A 56 1.22 4.48 3.46
N LYS A 57 0.78 5.57 4.07
CA LYS A 57 -0.34 6.36 3.53
C LYS A 57 0.14 7.11 2.30
N ALA A 58 -0.80 7.60 1.49
CA ALA A 58 -0.46 8.34 0.27
C ALA A 58 0.50 9.50 0.54
N ASN A 59 0.29 10.24 1.62
CA ASN A 59 1.13 11.40 1.97
C ASN A 59 2.46 11.02 2.64
N GLN A 60 2.73 9.74 2.82
CA GLN A 60 3.98 9.25 3.40
C GLN A 60 4.90 8.59 2.38
N VAL A 61 4.37 8.22 1.22
CA VAL A 61 5.10 7.40 0.23
C VAL A 61 6.38 8.09 -0.25
N LYS A 62 6.29 9.36 -0.62
CA LYS A 62 7.45 10.08 -1.17
C LYS A 62 8.60 10.15 -0.17
N GLU A 63 8.29 10.42 1.09
CA GLU A 63 9.31 10.47 2.13
C GLU A 63 9.90 9.09 2.39
N THR A 64 9.06 8.04 2.37
CA THR A 64 9.53 6.66 2.50
C THR A 64 10.51 6.32 1.39
N ALA A 65 10.19 6.68 0.15
CA ALA A 65 11.08 6.46 -0.99
C ALA A 65 12.40 7.21 -0.83
N ALA A 66 12.32 8.47 -0.43
CA ALA A 66 13.52 9.30 -0.25
C ALA A 66 14.44 8.77 0.84
N LYS A 67 13.87 8.22 1.92
CA LYS A 67 14.67 7.72 3.05
C LYS A 67 15.24 6.32 2.79
N HIS A 68 14.47 5.43 2.20
CA HIS A 68 14.84 4.02 2.16
C HIS A 68 15.16 3.49 0.77
N PHE A 69 14.84 4.23 -0.29
CA PHE A 69 15.00 3.76 -1.66
C PHE A 69 15.77 4.74 -2.55
N LYS A 70 16.43 5.73 -1.95
CA LYS A 70 17.11 6.78 -2.69
C LYS A 70 18.13 6.24 -3.69
N ALA A 71 18.86 5.20 -3.30
CA ALA A 71 19.90 4.60 -4.14
C ALA A 71 19.34 3.61 -5.16
N ASP A 72 18.08 3.24 -5.04
CA ASP A 72 17.46 2.28 -5.95
C ASP A 72 17.07 2.94 -7.26
N LYS A 73 17.05 2.14 -8.32
CA LYS A 73 16.57 2.57 -9.63
C LYS A 73 15.04 2.65 -9.61
N ASP A 74 14.38 2.20 -10.67
CA ASP A 74 12.94 2.18 -10.74
C ASP A 74 12.36 1.31 -9.64
N LEU A 75 11.17 1.71 -9.17
CA LEU A 75 10.45 0.99 -8.13
C LEU A 75 9.06 0.61 -8.63
N ILE A 76 8.40 -0.25 -7.87
CA ILE A 76 7.00 -0.61 -8.06
C ILE A 76 6.23 -0.14 -6.84
N LEU A 77 5.11 0.55 -7.07
CA LEU A 77 4.20 0.95 -6.02
C LEU A 77 2.93 0.11 -6.12
N LEU A 78 2.58 -0.55 -5.02
CA LEU A 78 1.36 -1.34 -4.93
C LEU A 78 0.37 -0.62 -4.03
N SER A 79 -0.90 -0.56 -4.46
CA SER A 79 -1.97 -0.06 -3.61
C SER A 79 -2.85 -1.19 -3.12
N CYS A 80 -3.27 -1.10 -1.87
CA CYS A 80 -4.17 -2.05 -1.24
C CYS A 80 -5.28 -1.30 -0.53
N ASN A 81 -6.47 -1.90 -0.52
CA ASN A 81 -7.56 -1.40 0.29
C ASN A 81 -7.34 -1.88 1.73
N SER A 82 -7.17 -0.94 2.66
CA SER A 82 -6.87 -1.26 4.05
C SER A 82 -7.95 -2.15 4.69
N GLU A 83 -9.21 -2.04 4.24
CA GLU A 83 -10.30 -2.85 4.79
C GLU A 83 -10.13 -4.33 4.48
N ASN A 84 -9.52 -4.66 3.33
CA ASN A 84 -9.30 -6.04 2.93
C ASN A 84 -8.13 -6.70 3.68
N LEU A 85 -7.38 -5.92 4.42
CA LEU A 85 -6.22 -6.43 5.18
C LEU A 85 -6.55 -6.67 6.65
N LYS A 86 -7.73 -6.27 7.10
CA LYS A 86 -8.18 -6.54 8.46
C LYS A 86 -8.46 -8.03 8.66
N PRO A 87 -8.29 -8.53 9.89
CA PRO A 87 -7.88 -7.83 11.11
C PRO A 87 -6.37 -7.74 11.32
N ASP A 88 -5.56 -8.13 10.32
CA ASP A 88 -4.12 -8.27 10.47
C ASP A 88 -3.36 -6.96 10.24
N LEU A 89 -4.07 -5.88 9.93
CA LEU A 89 -3.48 -4.57 9.74
C LEU A 89 -3.55 -3.76 11.03
N LYS A 90 -2.41 -3.22 11.47
CA LYS A 90 -2.32 -2.38 12.66
C LYS A 90 -1.73 -1.03 12.30
N TRP A 91 -2.28 0.02 12.88
CA TRP A 91 -1.76 1.37 12.73
C TRP A 91 -0.88 1.67 13.93
N GLU A 92 0.41 1.83 13.68
CA GLU A 92 1.41 1.94 14.76
C GLU A 92 2.28 3.16 14.56
N ILE A 93 2.70 3.77 15.66
CA ILE A 93 3.59 4.93 15.62
C ILE A 93 4.96 4.49 15.10
N SER A 94 5.50 5.24 14.15
CA SER A 94 6.79 4.97 13.56
C SER A 94 7.50 6.30 13.28
N ARG A 95 8.08 6.46 12.08
CA ARG A 95 8.88 7.63 11.72
C ARG A 95 8.15 8.94 11.99
N GLY A 96 8.82 9.87 12.67
CA GLY A 96 8.29 11.19 12.96
C GLY A 96 7.11 11.20 13.92
N GLY A 97 6.87 10.12 14.65
CA GLY A 97 5.74 10.03 15.57
C GLY A 97 4.40 9.83 14.86
N GLU A 98 4.39 9.58 13.57
CA GLU A 98 3.17 9.35 12.81
C GLU A 98 2.76 7.89 12.80
N LEU A 99 1.46 7.66 12.59
CA LEU A 99 0.93 6.31 12.43
C LEU A 99 1.21 5.81 11.01
N PHE A 100 1.76 4.60 10.94
CA PHE A 100 1.97 3.87 9.71
C PHE A 100 1.21 2.56 9.74
N PRO A 101 0.68 2.09 8.61
CA PRO A 101 0.00 0.80 8.58
C PRO A 101 1.00 -0.35 8.46
N HIS A 102 0.89 -1.31 9.37
CA HIS A 102 1.75 -2.49 9.44
C HIS A 102 0.91 -3.75 9.30
N LEU A 103 1.27 -4.60 8.36
CA LEU A 103 0.52 -5.82 8.08
C LEU A 103 1.22 -7.02 8.74
N TYR A 104 0.47 -7.73 9.59
CA TYR A 104 0.97 -8.86 10.37
C TYR A 104 0.55 -10.20 9.75
N ARG A 105 0.64 -10.30 8.44
CA ARG A 105 0.50 -11.54 7.69
C ARG A 105 1.18 -11.39 6.33
N LYS A 106 1.30 -12.49 5.61
CA LYS A 106 1.79 -12.43 4.22
C LYS A 106 0.83 -11.60 3.36
N LEU A 107 1.39 -10.87 2.42
CA LEU A 107 0.62 -10.18 1.39
C LEU A 107 0.43 -11.13 0.23
N ALA A 108 -0.80 -11.21 -0.29
CA ALA A 108 -1.13 -12.05 -1.44
C ALA A 108 -1.42 -11.17 -2.66
N LEU A 109 -1.25 -11.73 -3.85
CA LEU A 109 -1.53 -10.98 -5.08
C LEU A 109 -2.98 -10.48 -5.13
N LYS A 110 -3.93 -11.23 -4.58
CA LYS A 110 -5.34 -10.82 -4.53
C LYS A 110 -5.58 -9.57 -3.68
N ASP A 111 -4.64 -9.22 -2.80
CA ASP A 111 -4.75 -8.04 -1.95
C ASP A 111 -4.41 -6.76 -2.71
N ILE A 112 -3.80 -6.87 -3.88
CA ILE A 112 -3.33 -5.73 -4.66
C ILE A 112 -4.48 -5.16 -5.49
N GLU A 113 -4.80 -3.89 -5.27
CA GLU A 113 -5.81 -3.18 -6.06
C GLU A 113 -5.23 -2.61 -7.34
N ALA A 114 -4.03 -2.04 -7.27
CA ALA A 114 -3.38 -1.44 -8.42
C ALA A 114 -1.87 -1.48 -8.28
N ARG A 115 -1.19 -1.46 -9.41
CA ARG A 115 0.27 -1.42 -9.49
C ARG A 115 0.69 -0.23 -10.35
N TYR A 116 1.69 0.49 -9.89
CA TYR A 116 2.24 1.65 -10.60
C TYR A 116 3.74 1.49 -10.77
N ASP A 117 4.22 1.78 -11.97
CA ASP A 117 5.66 1.89 -12.21
C ASP A 117 6.14 3.25 -11.69
N ILE A 118 7.23 3.23 -10.95
CA ILE A 118 7.81 4.46 -10.38
C ILE A 118 9.21 4.62 -10.98
N PRO A 119 9.31 5.25 -12.15
CA PRO A 119 10.61 5.44 -12.79
C PRO A 119 11.44 6.46 -12.03
N LYS A 120 12.75 6.29 -12.08
CA LYS A 120 13.70 7.27 -11.57
C LYS A 120 14.15 8.15 -12.71
N VAL A 121 13.85 9.43 -12.64
CA VAL A 121 14.17 10.41 -13.69
C VAL A 121 15.01 11.52 -13.08
N ASN A 122 16.17 11.78 -13.64
CA ASN A 122 17.11 12.80 -13.14
C ASN A 122 17.40 12.65 -11.64
N GLY A 123 17.56 11.40 -11.20
CA GLY A 123 17.89 11.09 -9.81
C GLY A 123 16.72 11.10 -8.84
N LEU A 124 15.50 11.36 -9.32
CA LEU A 124 14.30 11.39 -8.46
C LEU A 124 13.27 10.38 -8.95
N HIS A 125 12.62 9.72 -8.00
CA HIS A 125 11.51 8.83 -8.30
C HIS A 125 10.28 9.66 -8.68
N ASN A 126 9.64 9.28 -9.78
CA ASN A 126 8.50 9.98 -10.33
C ASN A 126 7.21 9.24 -10.00
N PHE A 127 6.36 9.88 -9.18
CA PHE A 127 5.14 9.27 -8.66
C PHE A 127 3.90 9.70 -9.44
N PRO A 128 2.89 8.82 -9.55
CA PRO A 128 1.61 9.20 -10.15
C PRO A 128 0.87 10.20 -9.29
N ASP A 129 -0.10 10.91 -9.89
CA ASP A 129 -0.86 11.97 -9.21
C ASP A 129 -1.64 11.48 -7.99
N ILE A 130 -1.94 10.20 -7.89
CA ILE A 130 -2.62 9.62 -6.74
C ILE A 130 -1.76 9.76 -5.47
N ILE A 131 -0.45 9.91 -5.61
CA ILE A 131 0.47 10.13 -4.51
C ILE A 131 0.73 11.64 -4.40
N SER A 132 0.27 12.23 -3.33
CA SER A 132 0.35 13.69 -3.12
C SER A 132 1.62 14.13 -2.40
#